data_9770e25f9b093220be3be323f73e2ba7
#
_entry.id   9770e25f9b093220be3be323f73e2ba7
#
_cell.length_a   1.000
_cell.length_b   1.000
_cell.length_c   1.000
_cell.angle_alpha   90.00
_cell.angle_beta   90.00
_cell.angle_gamma   90.00
#
_symmetry.space_group_name_H-M   'P 1'
#
loop_
_entity.id
_entity.type
_entity.pdbx_description
1 polymer ?
#
loop_
_entity_poly.entity_id
_entity_poly.type
_entity_poly.pdbx_seq_one_letter_code
_entity_poly.pdbx_strand_id
1 'polypeptide(L)'
;MVDSPNRLTTAATIRKAVEAKASLLGGDWEKVVVLGWNFAFDISQAIQKYENSNVEVLVIPPDLLDKLAKKGFKKLIDDRSVRFSSLQYLVAKPLVVKHDGEQDEIDVELENYVLLSPDNIPLDDKDKVKLQQVLDQDPLSLIEYWSIDPDYDGVTFRSTWQDYRENTENDNDNLHCVYKTRLRVPHKQQRKVCIKAVDVFGFESQVVEEV
;
A
#
# COMPACT_ATOMS: atom_id res chain seq x y z
N MET A 1 -18.11 -1.05 -8.37
CA MET A 1 -18.06 -2.53 -8.20
C MET A 1 -17.75 -2.83 -6.73
N VAL A 2 -18.42 -3.79 -6.13
CA VAL A 2 -18.17 -4.19 -4.73
C VAL A 2 -17.77 -5.66 -4.72
N ASP A 3 -16.64 -5.98 -4.12
CA ASP A 3 -16.19 -7.37 -3.98
C ASP A 3 -16.77 -8.03 -2.71
N SER A 4 -16.78 -9.36 -2.69
CA SER A 4 -17.31 -10.10 -1.54
C SER A 4 -16.33 -10.06 -0.36
N PRO A 5 -16.83 -9.97 0.91
CA PRO A 5 -15.95 -10.02 2.08
C PRO A 5 -15.15 -11.31 2.21
N ASN A 6 -15.57 -12.38 1.53
CA ASN A 6 -14.89 -13.68 1.54
C ASN A 6 -13.96 -13.88 0.31
N ARG A 7 -13.68 -12.85 -0.45
CA ARG A 7 -12.81 -12.90 -1.62
C ARG A 7 -11.74 -11.84 -1.54
N LEU A 8 -10.60 -12.15 -2.15
CA LEU A 8 -9.55 -11.17 -2.39
C LEU A 8 -9.89 -10.36 -3.66
N THR A 9 -9.75 -9.06 -3.59
CA THR A 9 -9.72 -8.18 -4.75
C THR A 9 -8.36 -8.36 -5.42
N THR A 10 -8.38 -8.79 -6.68
CA THR A 10 -7.19 -9.20 -7.43
C THR A 10 -7.01 -8.37 -8.70
N ALA A 11 -5.89 -8.57 -9.40
CA ALA A 11 -5.67 -8.01 -10.73
C ALA A 11 -6.80 -8.32 -11.72
N ALA A 12 -7.43 -9.51 -11.61
CA ALA A 12 -8.58 -9.87 -12.43
C ALA A 12 -9.82 -9.01 -12.13
N THR A 13 -10.01 -8.61 -10.85
CA THR A 13 -11.09 -7.69 -10.44
C THR A 13 -10.88 -6.31 -11.06
N ILE A 14 -9.64 -5.77 -10.99
CA ILE A 14 -9.31 -4.47 -11.58
C ILE A 14 -9.52 -4.50 -13.11
N ARG A 15 -9.04 -5.54 -13.80
CA ARG A 15 -9.25 -5.68 -15.24
C ARG A 15 -10.74 -5.69 -15.60
N LYS A 16 -11.56 -6.44 -14.88
CA LYS A 16 -13.02 -6.45 -15.09
C LYS A 16 -13.65 -5.08 -14.86
N ALA A 17 -13.17 -4.30 -13.89
CA ALA A 17 -13.65 -2.96 -13.66
C ALA A 17 -13.33 -2.02 -14.83
N VAL A 18 -12.13 -2.14 -15.41
CA VAL A 18 -11.73 -1.39 -16.62
C VAL A 18 -12.59 -1.77 -17.82
N GLU A 19 -12.81 -3.08 -18.05
CA GLU A 19 -13.67 -3.59 -19.12
C GLU A 19 -15.14 -3.13 -18.93
N ALA A 20 -15.63 -3.20 -17.70
CA ALA A 20 -16.99 -2.78 -17.37
C ALA A 20 -17.20 -1.27 -17.60
N LYS A 21 -16.19 -0.44 -17.34
CA LYS A 21 -16.24 1.00 -17.62
C LYS A 21 -16.55 1.28 -19.09
N ALA A 22 -15.97 0.49 -20.00
CA ALA A 22 -16.14 0.69 -21.45
C ALA A 22 -17.42 0.08 -22.02
N SER A 23 -18.00 -0.96 -21.39
CA SER A 23 -19.02 -1.79 -22.01
C SER A 23 -20.36 -1.85 -21.27
N LEU A 24 -20.41 -1.64 -19.96
CA LEU A 24 -21.62 -1.76 -19.16
C LEU A 24 -22.56 -0.56 -19.34
N LEU A 25 -23.85 -0.82 -19.55
CA LEU A 25 -24.92 0.19 -19.64
C LEU A 25 -24.68 1.29 -20.69
N GLY A 26 -24.06 0.95 -21.83
CA GLY A 26 -23.82 1.87 -22.93
C GLY A 26 -22.44 2.51 -22.95
N GLY A 27 -21.57 2.18 -21.98
CA GLY A 27 -20.19 2.70 -21.93
C GLY A 27 -20.06 4.13 -21.40
N ASP A 28 -18.88 4.69 -21.53
CA ASP A 28 -18.54 6.10 -21.23
C ASP A 28 -18.72 6.57 -19.77
N TRP A 29 -18.54 5.67 -18.83
CA TRP A 29 -18.44 6.07 -17.43
C TRP A 29 -17.14 6.87 -17.20
N GLU A 30 -17.26 8.05 -16.61
CA GLU A 30 -16.08 8.86 -16.26
C GLU A 30 -15.15 8.11 -15.31
N LYS A 31 -15.71 7.41 -14.34
CA LYS A 31 -14.99 6.75 -13.27
C LYS A 31 -15.68 5.47 -12.82
N VAL A 32 -14.90 4.44 -12.51
CA VAL A 32 -15.39 3.24 -11.83
C VAL A 32 -14.69 3.10 -10.49
N VAL A 33 -15.46 2.91 -9.42
CA VAL A 33 -14.92 2.67 -8.08
C VAL A 33 -15.04 1.18 -7.76
N VAL A 34 -13.91 0.57 -7.40
CA VAL A 34 -13.83 -0.79 -6.87
C VAL A 34 -13.73 -0.72 -5.35
N LEU A 35 -14.68 -1.32 -4.67
CA LEU A 35 -14.69 -1.43 -3.20
C LEU A 35 -14.30 -2.86 -2.83
N GLY A 36 -13.19 -3.02 -2.12
CA GLY A 36 -12.67 -4.30 -1.67
C GLY A 36 -12.56 -4.37 -0.14
N TRP A 37 -12.69 -5.58 0.41
CA TRP A 37 -12.48 -5.88 1.82
C TRP A 37 -11.05 -6.32 2.08
N ASN A 38 -10.54 -7.18 1.21
CA ASN A 38 -9.20 -7.76 1.28
C ASN A 38 -8.59 -7.72 -0.11
N PHE A 39 -7.29 -7.55 -0.19
CA PHE A 39 -6.57 -7.37 -1.44
C PHE A 39 -5.49 -8.43 -1.59
N ALA A 40 -5.27 -8.87 -2.83
CA ALA A 40 -4.12 -9.70 -3.15
C ALA A 40 -2.83 -8.88 -2.97
N PHE A 41 -1.74 -9.53 -2.59
CA PHE A 41 -0.46 -8.87 -2.32
C PHE A 41 0.11 -8.13 -3.55
N ASP A 42 -0.23 -8.59 -4.76
CA ASP A 42 0.20 -8.03 -6.05
C ASP A 42 -0.76 -6.97 -6.61
N ILE A 43 -1.76 -6.55 -5.83
CA ILE A 43 -2.80 -5.60 -6.28
C ILE A 43 -2.21 -4.27 -6.74
N SER A 44 -1.14 -3.79 -6.10
CA SER A 44 -0.44 -2.57 -6.45
C SER A 44 0.07 -2.57 -7.89
N GLN A 45 0.69 -3.67 -8.33
CA GLN A 45 1.17 -3.82 -9.72
C GLN A 45 0.00 -3.76 -10.73
N ALA A 46 -1.13 -4.37 -10.36
CA ALA A 46 -2.32 -4.32 -11.21
C ALA A 46 -2.88 -2.91 -11.32
N ILE A 47 -2.89 -2.15 -10.22
CA ILE A 47 -3.38 -0.78 -10.21
C ILE A 47 -2.47 0.13 -11.03
N GLN A 48 -1.15 0.05 -10.86
CA GLN A 48 -0.18 0.79 -11.68
C GLN A 48 -0.39 0.56 -13.18
N LYS A 49 -0.60 -0.69 -13.58
CA LYS A 49 -0.85 -1.04 -14.99
C LYS A 49 -2.07 -0.34 -15.58
N TYR A 50 -3.06 0.00 -14.75
CA TYR A 50 -4.32 0.61 -15.16
C TYR A 50 -4.52 2.04 -14.62
N GLU A 51 -3.46 2.71 -14.21
CA GLU A 51 -3.48 4.05 -13.61
C GLU A 51 -4.26 5.07 -14.45
N ASN A 52 -4.08 5.05 -15.76
CA ASN A 52 -4.77 5.94 -16.70
C ASN A 52 -6.24 5.54 -17.02
N SER A 53 -6.77 4.53 -16.37
CA SER A 53 -8.11 4.00 -16.72
C SER A 53 -9.25 4.64 -15.93
N ASN A 54 -8.99 5.61 -15.05
CA ASN A 54 -9.97 6.21 -14.15
C ASN A 54 -10.73 5.15 -13.30
N VAL A 55 -10.01 4.14 -12.84
CA VAL A 55 -10.50 3.15 -11.88
C VAL A 55 -9.92 3.48 -10.51
N GLU A 56 -10.79 3.80 -9.58
CA GLU A 56 -10.44 4.04 -8.19
C GLU A 56 -10.63 2.78 -7.36
N VAL A 57 -9.71 2.51 -6.45
CA VAL A 57 -9.80 1.35 -5.55
C VAL A 57 -9.83 1.83 -4.11
N LEU A 58 -10.88 1.46 -3.38
CA LEU A 58 -11.07 1.85 -1.99
C LEU A 58 -11.25 0.63 -1.11
N VAL A 59 -10.77 0.76 0.12
CA VAL A 59 -10.88 -0.25 1.16
C VAL A 59 -12.19 -0.08 1.92
N ILE A 60 -12.97 -1.15 2.03
CA ILE A 60 -14.17 -1.17 2.87
C ILE A 60 -13.72 -1.34 4.32
N PRO A 61 -14.19 -0.49 5.25
CA PRO A 61 -13.84 -0.63 6.66
C PRO A 61 -14.20 -2.03 7.18
N PRO A 62 -13.27 -2.74 7.85
CA PRO A 62 -13.50 -4.11 8.31
C PRO A 62 -14.67 -4.21 9.31
N ASP A 63 -14.96 -3.15 10.05
CA ASP A 63 -16.05 -3.07 11.02
C ASP A 63 -17.40 -2.66 10.42
N LEU A 64 -17.49 -2.49 9.09
CA LEU A 64 -18.72 -2.03 8.42
C LEU A 64 -19.90 -2.98 8.67
N LEU A 65 -19.69 -4.29 8.59
CA LEU A 65 -20.76 -5.26 8.82
C LEU A 65 -21.28 -5.22 10.27
N ASP A 66 -20.37 -5.07 11.22
CA ASP A 66 -20.73 -4.92 12.63
C ASP A 66 -21.49 -3.60 12.90
N LYS A 67 -21.06 -2.52 12.27
CA LYS A 67 -21.75 -1.24 12.34
C LYS A 67 -23.15 -1.32 11.73
N LEU A 68 -23.30 -2.00 10.60
CA LEU A 68 -24.58 -2.23 9.95
C LEU A 68 -25.54 -3.04 10.85
N ALA A 69 -25.02 -4.11 11.47
CA ALA A 69 -25.80 -4.94 12.38
C ALA A 69 -26.26 -4.18 13.65
N LYS A 70 -25.39 -3.33 14.21
CA LYS A 70 -25.66 -2.59 15.45
C LYS A 70 -26.51 -1.33 15.26
N LYS A 71 -26.24 -0.54 14.22
CA LYS A 71 -26.85 0.78 14.00
C LYS A 71 -27.93 0.79 12.93
N GLY A 72 -27.91 -0.17 12.03
CA GLY A 72 -28.75 -0.21 10.85
C GLY A 72 -28.32 0.77 9.76
N PHE A 73 -28.73 0.49 8.52
CA PHE A 73 -28.31 1.20 7.31
C PHE A 73 -28.65 2.71 7.36
N LYS A 74 -29.85 3.04 7.77
CA LYS A 74 -30.34 4.42 7.76
C LYS A 74 -29.52 5.33 8.66
N LYS A 75 -29.23 4.88 9.87
CA LYS A 75 -28.45 5.63 10.83
C LYS A 75 -26.98 5.83 10.40
N LEU A 76 -26.40 4.84 9.72
CA LEU A 76 -25.02 4.96 9.20
C LEU A 76 -24.90 6.01 8.08
N ILE A 77 -25.93 6.15 7.24
CA ILE A 77 -26.00 7.21 6.23
C ILE A 77 -26.14 8.58 6.89
N ASP A 78 -27.10 8.72 7.81
CA ASP A 78 -27.38 9.99 8.47
C ASP A 78 -26.18 10.49 9.28
N ASP A 79 -25.50 9.59 10.00
CA ASP A 79 -24.31 9.89 10.80
C ASP A 79 -23.04 10.12 9.93
N ARG A 80 -23.07 9.83 8.64
CA ARG A 80 -21.90 9.81 7.75
C ARG A 80 -20.70 9.04 8.35
N SER A 81 -21.00 7.98 9.11
CA SER A 81 -20.00 7.27 9.93
C SER A 81 -19.27 6.17 9.18
N VAL A 82 -19.59 5.93 7.92
CA VAL A 82 -18.87 4.98 7.04
C VAL A 82 -17.97 5.77 6.12
N ARG A 83 -16.67 5.50 6.22
CA ARG A 83 -15.67 6.07 5.33
C ARG A 83 -14.90 4.93 4.68
N PHE A 84 -14.77 4.99 3.39
CA PHE A 84 -13.87 4.13 2.63
C PHE A 84 -12.48 4.77 2.66
N SER A 85 -11.47 3.98 2.98
CA SER A 85 -10.10 4.49 3.04
C SER A 85 -9.40 4.35 1.67
N SER A 86 -8.40 5.20 1.46
CA SER A 86 -7.51 5.07 0.33
C SER A 86 -6.77 3.74 0.40
N LEU A 87 -6.52 3.13 -0.75
CA LEU A 87 -5.52 2.09 -0.86
C LEU A 87 -4.17 2.75 -1.13
N GLN A 88 -3.17 2.28 -0.44
CA GLN A 88 -1.79 2.72 -0.59
C GLN A 88 -0.91 1.55 -1.02
N TYR A 89 0.21 1.85 -1.65
CA TYR A 89 1.23 0.85 -1.93
C TYR A 89 2.63 1.45 -1.95
N LEU A 90 3.58 0.60 -1.56
CA LEU A 90 4.99 0.89 -1.60
C LEU A 90 5.58 0.38 -2.92
N VAL A 91 6.51 1.13 -3.49
CA VAL A 91 7.34 0.71 -4.62
C VAL A 91 8.79 0.67 -4.15
N ALA A 92 9.44 -0.47 -4.34
CA ALA A 92 10.87 -0.63 -4.13
C ALA A 92 11.57 -0.81 -5.47
N LYS A 93 12.83 -0.37 -5.56
CA LYS A 93 13.68 -0.71 -6.70
C LYS A 93 13.98 -2.20 -6.69
N PRO A 94 14.25 -2.81 -7.86
CA PRO A 94 14.66 -4.20 -7.91
C PRO A 94 15.84 -4.47 -6.96
N LEU A 95 15.74 -5.54 -6.18
CA LEU A 95 16.74 -5.90 -5.20
C LEU A 95 18.05 -6.29 -5.90
N VAL A 96 19.17 -5.81 -5.35
CA VAL A 96 20.49 -6.20 -5.80
C VAL A 96 21.12 -7.11 -4.77
N VAL A 97 21.36 -8.37 -5.14
CA VAL A 97 22.01 -9.36 -4.28
C VAL A 97 23.42 -9.60 -4.76
N LYS A 98 24.39 -9.49 -3.84
CA LYS A 98 25.80 -9.81 -4.07
C LYS A 98 26.22 -10.93 -3.15
N HIS A 99 26.86 -11.96 -3.69
CA HIS A 99 27.41 -13.06 -2.93
C HIS A 99 28.81 -12.72 -2.42
N ASP A 100 29.03 -12.88 -1.13
CA ASP A 100 30.33 -12.71 -0.48
C ASP A 100 30.60 -13.91 0.44
N GLY A 101 31.10 -15.00 -0.14
CA GLY A 101 31.40 -16.23 0.57
C GLY A 101 30.15 -16.92 1.14
N GLU A 102 30.03 -16.98 2.47
CA GLU A 102 28.90 -17.59 3.15
C GLU A 102 27.74 -16.59 3.40
N GLN A 103 27.87 -15.37 2.90
CA GLN A 103 26.87 -14.32 3.11
C GLN A 103 26.39 -13.72 1.80
N ASP A 104 25.19 -13.18 1.84
CA ASP A 104 24.60 -12.34 0.80
C ASP A 104 24.50 -10.90 1.31
N GLU A 105 24.92 -9.96 0.50
CA GLU A 105 24.60 -8.55 0.68
C GLU A 105 23.38 -8.20 -0.18
N ILE A 106 22.32 -7.69 0.44
CA ILE A 106 21.09 -7.30 -0.23
C ILE A 106 20.94 -5.79 -0.12
N ASP A 107 21.04 -5.09 -1.24
CA ASP A 107 20.72 -3.66 -1.32
C ASP A 107 19.20 -3.49 -1.52
N VAL A 108 18.57 -2.76 -0.62
CA VAL A 108 17.14 -2.44 -0.64
C VAL A 108 17.00 -0.92 -0.72
N GLU A 109 16.23 -0.43 -1.69
CA GLU A 109 15.95 0.99 -1.87
C GLU A 109 14.47 1.21 -2.16
N LEU A 110 13.83 2.06 -1.38
CA LEU A 110 12.47 2.51 -1.63
C LEU A 110 12.46 3.48 -2.81
N GLU A 111 11.54 3.30 -3.74
CA GLU A 111 11.44 4.13 -4.94
C GLU A 111 10.30 5.13 -4.84
N ASN A 112 9.14 4.69 -4.37
CA ASN A 112 7.96 5.53 -4.29
C ASN A 112 6.94 5.00 -3.26
N TYR A 113 6.10 5.90 -2.77
CA TYR A 113 4.94 5.59 -1.96
C TYR A 113 3.70 6.25 -2.57
N VAL A 114 2.66 5.48 -2.85
CA VAL A 114 1.48 5.97 -3.57
C VAL A 114 0.24 5.85 -2.71
N LEU A 115 -0.48 6.97 -2.57
CA LEU A 115 -1.84 7.04 -2.04
C LEU A 115 -2.81 7.22 -3.21
N LEU A 116 -3.70 6.25 -3.42
CA LEU A 116 -4.60 6.27 -4.59
C LEU A 116 -5.76 7.26 -4.47
N SER A 117 -6.20 7.56 -3.26
CA SER A 117 -7.34 8.44 -3.02
C SER A 117 -7.11 9.32 -1.79
N PRO A 118 -6.13 10.25 -1.84
CA PRO A 118 -5.76 11.08 -0.69
C PRO A 118 -6.93 11.93 -0.18
N ASP A 119 -7.88 12.29 -1.04
CA ASP A 119 -9.09 13.04 -0.68
C ASP A 119 -9.98 12.32 0.35
N ASN A 120 -9.89 10.99 0.43
CA ASN A 120 -10.64 10.18 1.37
C ASN A 120 -10.02 10.15 2.78
N ILE A 121 -8.81 10.67 2.95
CA ILE A 121 -8.17 10.84 4.26
C ILE A 121 -8.91 11.95 5.01
N PRO A 122 -9.27 11.73 6.29
CA PRO A 122 -10.09 12.69 7.05
C PRO A 122 -9.27 13.88 7.57
N LEU A 123 -8.71 14.66 6.65
CA LEU A 123 -7.99 15.89 6.90
C LEU A 123 -8.86 17.11 6.62
N ASP A 124 -8.55 18.25 7.21
CA ASP A 124 -9.12 19.52 6.81
C ASP A 124 -8.57 19.98 5.46
N ASP A 125 -9.18 21.01 4.85
CA ASP A 125 -8.81 21.47 3.52
C ASP A 125 -7.36 21.98 3.44
N LYS A 126 -6.84 22.58 4.53
CA LYS A 126 -5.46 23.07 4.58
C LYS A 126 -4.45 21.93 4.61
N ASP A 127 -4.74 20.90 5.39
CA ASP A 127 -3.88 19.73 5.52
C ASP A 127 -3.95 18.84 4.27
N LYS A 128 -5.09 18.80 3.57
CA LYS A 128 -5.19 18.17 2.25
C LYS A 128 -4.27 18.84 1.22
N VAL A 129 -4.20 20.17 1.21
CA VAL A 129 -3.29 20.90 0.33
C VAL A 129 -1.83 20.57 0.65
N LYS A 130 -1.46 20.49 1.93
CA LYS A 130 -0.11 20.09 2.35
C LYS A 130 0.19 18.65 1.93
N LEU A 131 -0.77 17.74 2.15
CA LEU A 131 -0.61 16.35 1.73
C LEU A 131 -0.35 16.24 0.23
N GLN A 132 -1.10 16.98 -0.58
CA GLN A 132 -0.88 16.99 -2.02
C GLN A 132 0.52 17.50 -2.38
N GLN A 133 1.00 18.54 -1.71
CA GLN A 133 2.37 19.05 -1.92
C GLN A 133 3.43 17.99 -1.57
N VAL A 134 3.24 17.24 -0.50
CA VAL A 134 4.14 16.14 -0.11
C VAL A 134 4.10 15.03 -1.16
N LEU A 135 2.92 14.63 -1.62
CA LEU A 135 2.77 13.60 -2.66
C LEU A 135 3.43 14.00 -3.98
N ASP A 136 3.41 15.30 -4.32
CA ASP A 136 4.01 15.81 -5.56
C ASP A 136 5.54 15.95 -5.47
N GLN A 137 6.11 16.14 -4.27
CA GLN A 137 7.53 16.41 -4.07
C GLN A 137 8.32 15.21 -3.58
N ASP A 138 7.88 14.59 -2.51
CA ASP A 138 8.53 13.45 -1.87
C ASP A 138 7.51 12.57 -1.12
N PRO A 139 6.80 11.69 -1.82
CA PRO A 139 5.80 10.82 -1.20
C PRO A 139 6.39 9.83 -0.19
N LEU A 140 7.68 9.50 -0.29
CA LEU A 140 8.36 8.64 0.70
C LEU A 140 8.43 9.29 2.08
N SER A 141 8.40 10.62 2.16
CA SER A 141 8.37 11.35 3.43
C SER A 141 7.09 11.10 4.25
N LEU A 142 6.07 10.44 3.69
CA LEU A 142 4.90 9.97 4.43
C LEU A 142 5.16 8.71 5.24
N ILE A 143 6.27 8.01 5.00
CA ILE A 143 6.59 6.78 5.73
C ILE A 143 6.99 7.15 7.17
N GLU A 144 6.27 6.56 8.12
CA GLU A 144 6.55 6.69 9.55
C GLU A 144 7.62 5.70 9.97
N TYR A 145 7.50 4.47 9.46
CA TYR A 145 8.49 3.43 9.70
C TYR A 145 8.47 2.39 8.56
N TRP A 146 9.61 1.74 8.31
CA TRP A 146 9.67 0.59 7.44
C TRP A 146 10.67 -0.45 7.93
N SER A 147 10.47 -1.69 7.48
CA SER A 147 11.23 -2.84 7.96
C SER A 147 11.33 -3.92 6.90
N ILE A 148 12.30 -4.83 7.06
CA ILE A 148 12.63 -5.85 6.10
C ILE A 148 12.70 -7.21 6.79
N ASP A 149 12.03 -8.20 6.17
CA ASP A 149 12.21 -9.62 6.40
C ASP A 149 12.90 -10.23 5.17
N PRO A 150 14.21 -10.55 5.22
CA PRO A 150 14.95 -11.06 4.08
C PRO A 150 14.66 -12.54 3.79
N ASP A 151 13.94 -13.23 4.67
CA ASP A 151 13.64 -14.65 4.58
C ASP A 151 12.16 -14.95 4.82
N TYR A 152 11.30 -14.11 4.26
CA TYR A 152 9.86 -14.18 4.44
C TYR A 152 9.27 -15.52 3.99
N ASP A 153 8.54 -16.19 4.87
CA ASP A 153 7.95 -17.52 4.61
C ASP A 153 6.60 -17.45 3.87
N GLY A 154 6.12 -16.25 3.53
CA GLY A 154 4.82 -16.03 2.90
C GLY A 154 3.65 -15.92 3.89
N VAL A 155 3.88 -16.07 5.18
CA VAL A 155 2.85 -16.06 6.22
C VAL A 155 3.19 -15.09 7.36
N THR A 156 4.37 -15.25 7.95
CA THR A 156 4.78 -14.51 9.14
C THR A 156 5.92 -13.56 8.81
N PHE A 157 5.69 -12.27 8.93
CA PHE A 157 6.71 -11.25 8.77
C PHE A 157 7.59 -11.16 10.03
N ARG A 158 8.90 -11.27 9.86
CA ARG A 158 9.91 -11.18 10.94
C ARG A 158 10.89 -10.08 10.60
N SER A 159 10.71 -8.89 11.19
CA SER A 159 11.61 -7.77 11.00
C SER A 159 13.01 -8.10 11.50
N THR A 160 13.99 -8.09 10.60
CA THR A 160 15.41 -8.21 10.96
C THR A 160 16.15 -6.90 10.86
N TRP A 161 15.60 -5.96 10.12
CA TRP A 161 16.05 -4.59 10.01
C TRP A 161 14.86 -3.65 9.95
N GLN A 162 15.01 -2.47 10.55
CA GLN A 162 13.97 -1.45 10.52
C GLN A 162 14.57 -0.05 10.65
N ASP A 163 13.85 0.91 10.11
CA ASP A 163 14.07 2.33 10.33
C ASP A 163 12.75 3.07 10.56
N TYR A 164 12.79 4.16 11.29
CA TYR A 164 11.62 4.91 11.70
C TYR A 164 11.95 6.40 11.77
N ARG A 165 10.93 7.21 11.62
CA ARG A 165 11.01 8.67 11.80
C ARG A 165 11.57 8.98 13.20
N GLU A 166 12.40 10.01 13.30
CA GLU A 166 13.13 10.40 14.53
C GLU A 166 14.23 9.41 14.96
N ASN A 167 14.60 8.46 14.13
CA ASN A 167 15.76 7.62 14.40
C ASN A 167 17.06 8.37 14.16
N THR A 168 17.70 8.81 15.25
CA THR A 168 18.94 9.58 15.21
C THR A 168 20.20 8.75 14.91
N GLU A 169 20.08 7.42 14.85
CA GLU A 169 21.21 6.53 14.62
C GLU A 169 21.54 6.36 13.13
N ASN A 170 20.57 6.58 12.25
CA ASN A 170 20.69 6.25 10.83
C ASN A 170 21.10 7.43 9.94
N ASP A 171 20.69 8.65 10.25
CA ASP A 171 21.01 9.82 9.44
C ASP A 171 20.92 11.10 10.26
N ASN A 172 21.37 12.21 9.64
CA ASN A 172 21.27 13.54 10.22
C ASN A 172 19.87 14.16 10.10
N ASP A 173 18.95 13.53 9.38
CA ASP A 173 17.57 13.99 9.20
C ASP A 173 16.59 13.16 10.03
N ASN A 174 16.23 13.66 11.20
CA ASN A 174 15.30 13.02 12.12
C ASN A 174 13.84 13.07 11.63
N LEU A 175 13.53 13.80 10.55
CA LEU A 175 12.16 13.98 10.07
C LEU A 175 11.73 12.90 9.07
N HIS A 176 12.67 12.12 8.53
CA HIS A 176 12.43 11.11 7.52
C HIS A 176 13.10 9.79 7.88
N CYS A 177 12.53 8.69 7.40
CA CYS A 177 13.24 7.41 7.39
C CYS A 177 14.37 7.45 6.34
N VAL A 178 15.40 6.62 6.50
CA VAL A 178 16.32 6.35 5.39
C VAL A 178 15.56 5.58 4.29
N TYR A 179 15.81 5.92 3.02
CA TYR A 179 15.14 5.26 1.89
C TYR A 179 15.94 4.11 1.30
N LYS A 180 17.13 3.88 1.86
CA LYS A 180 18.04 2.84 1.37
C LYS A 180 18.81 2.19 2.50
N THR A 181 18.97 0.87 2.40
CA THR A 181 19.77 0.09 3.35
C THR A 181 20.46 -1.08 2.67
N ARG A 182 21.45 -1.65 3.33
CA ARG A 182 22.11 -2.88 2.96
C ARG A 182 22.08 -3.87 4.08
N LEU A 183 21.57 -5.06 3.79
CA LEU A 183 21.53 -6.18 4.72
C LEU A 183 22.67 -7.16 4.42
N ARG A 184 23.21 -7.78 5.48
CA ARG A 184 24.07 -8.96 5.39
C ARG A 184 23.37 -10.13 6.03
N VAL A 185 23.17 -11.18 5.25
CA VAL A 185 22.40 -12.38 5.67
C VAL A 185 23.12 -13.64 5.20
N PRO A 186 22.93 -14.79 5.87
CA PRO A 186 23.49 -16.05 5.39
C PRO A 186 23.09 -16.34 3.96
N HIS A 187 24.02 -16.92 3.17
CA HIS A 187 23.76 -17.25 1.77
C HIS A 187 22.59 -18.23 1.61
N LYS A 188 21.73 -17.94 0.63
CA LYS A 188 20.65 -18.85 0.18
C LYS A 188 20.53 -18.79 -1.34
N GLN A 189 20.23 -19.94 -1.95
CA GLN A 189 20.03 -20.00 -3.41
C GLN A 189 18.78 -19.27 -3.88
N GLN A 190 17.76 -19.22 -3.06
CA GLN A 190 16.50 -18.53 -3.30
C GLN A 190 15.97 -17.98 -1.98
N ARG A 191 15.47 -16.78 -2.02
CA ARG A 191 14.80 -16.18 -0.87
C ARG A 191 13.65 -15.27 -1.29
N LYS A 192 12.70 -15.08 -0.40
CA LYS A 192 11.68 -14.06 -0.51
C LYS A 192 12.03 -12.95 0.44
N VAL A 193 12.20 -11.75 -0.08
CA VAL A 193 12.41 -10.55 0.72
C VAL A 193 11.08 -9.82 0.81
N CYS A 194 10.60 -9.58 2.03
CA CYS A 194 9.41 -8.77 2.27
C CYS A 194 9.82 -7.43 2.86
N ILE A 195 9.39 -6.35 2.23
CA ILE A 195 9.56 -4.97 2.68
C ILE A 195 8.21 -4.50 3.14
N LYS A 196 8.10 -4.02 4.39
CA LYS A 196 6.87 -3.50 4.97
C LYS A 196 7.07 -2.07 5.40
N ALA A 197 6.12 -1.20 5.08
CA ALA A 197 6.10 0.19 5.52
C ALA A 197 4.76 0.54 6.15
N VAL A 198 4.81 1.46 7.11
CA VAL A 198 3.64 2.09 7.73
C VAL A 198 3.78 3.59 7.54
N ASP A 199 2.73 4.24 7.09
CA ASP A 199 2.72 5.68 6.89
C ASP A 199 2.24 6.46 8.13
N VAL A 200 2.34 7.78 8.07
CA VAL A 200 1.90 8.71 9.14
C VAL A 200 0.41 8.64 9.46
N PHE A 201 -0.39 7.98 8.63
CA PHE A 201 -1.82 7.74 8.87
C PHE A 201 -2.09 6.36 9.48
N GLY A 202 -1.05 5.54 9.66
CA GLY A 202 -1.13 4.18 10.18
C GLY A 202 -1.52 3.12 9.14
N PHE A 203 -1.44 3.44 7.84
CA PHE A 203 -1.69 2.45 6.80
C PHE A 203 -0.44 1.61 6.55
N GLU A 204 -0.63 0.29 6.42
CA GLU A 204 0.43 -0.65 6.11
C GLU A 204 0.49 -0.96 4.61
N SER A 205 1.70 -1.04 4.08
CA SER A 205 2.00 -1.50 2.72
C SER A 205 3.12 -2.52 2.75
N GLN A 206 3.11 -3.46 1.81
CA GLN A 206 4.19 -4.43 1.69
C GLN A 206 4.52 -4.72 0.23
N VAL A 207 5.79 -5.02 -0.01
CA VAL A 207 6.33 -5.53 -1.28
C VAL A 207 7.06 -6.82 -0.99
N VAL A 208 6.85 -7.84 -1.82
CA VAL A 208 7.55 -9.13 -1.73
C VAL A 208 8.25 -9.38 -3.05
N GLU A 209 9.55 -9.60 -2.98
CA GLU A 209 10.38 -9.95 -4.13
C GLU A 209 11.09 -11.29 -3.91
N GLU A 210 11.22 -12.06 -4.97
CA GLU A 210 11.98 -13.31 -4.99
C GLU A 210 13.34 -13.05 -5.65
N VAL A 211 14.41 -13.40 -4.95
CA VAL A 211 15.81 -13.23 -5.39
C VAL A 211 16.60 -14.50 -5.16
#